data_09aef25057e10036d4c9aa43e9b844d7
#
_entry.id   09aef25057e10036d4c9aa43e9b844d7
#
_cell.length_a   1.000
_cell.length_b   1.000
_cell.length_c   1.000
_cell.angle_alpha   90.00
_cell.angle_beta   90.00
_cell.angle_gamma   90.00
#
_symmetry.space_group_name_H-M   'P 1'
#
loop_
_entity.id
_entity.type
_entity.pdbx_description
1 polymer ?
#
loop_
_entity_poly.entity_id
_entity_poly.type
_entity_poly.pdbx_seq_one_letter_code
_entity_poly.pdbx_strand_id
1 'polypeptide(L)'
;MKKIIVIGGGAAGMMAAITAAGNNNKVVLVEKNEKLGKKIFITGKGRCNFTNAGDSDDLMNSIVTNKKFMYSSLNKFSNYDAMGFFGELGLDFKVERGNRVFPTSDHSSDVISALNREMKNRGVE
;
A
#
# COMPACT_ATOMS: atom_id res chain seq x y z
N MET A 1 -6.86 12.20 21.74
CA MET A 1 -6.31 10.91 21.27
C MET A 1 -7.40 9.86 21.28
N LYS A 2 -7.61 9.20 20.17
CA LYS A 2 -8.58 8.11 20.04
C LYS A 2 -7.86 6.76 19.99
N LYS A 3 -8.54 5.73 20.47
CA LYS A 3 -8.09 4.34 20.23
C LYS A 3 -8.78 3.82 18.98
N ILE A 4 -7.99 3.38 18.00
CA ILE A 4 -8.47 2.86 16.71
C ILE A 4 -8.00 1.42 16.58
N ILE A 5 -8.90 0.54 16.21
CA ILE A 5 -8.58 -0.86 15.94
C ILE A 5 -8.78 -1.11 14.45
N VAL A 6 -7.73 -1.62 13.80
CA VAL A 6 -7.75 -2.02 12.39
C VAL A 6 -7.73 -3.54 12.32
N ILE A 7 -8.72 -4.13 11.66
CA ILE A 7 -8.83 -5.58 11.50
C ILE A 7 -8.31 -5.99 10.14
N GLY A 8 -7.28 -6.79 10.12
CA GLY A 8 -6.63 -7.30 8.92
C GLY A 8 -5.32 -6.58 8.58
N GLY A 9 -4.24 -7.34 8.47
CA GLY A 9 -2.88 -6.85 8.19
C GLY A 9 -2.46 -7.04 6.73
N GLY A 10 -3.39 -6.91 5.79
CA GLY A 10 -3.08 -6.82 4.36
C GLY A 10 -2.73 -5.38 3.94
N ALA A 11 -2.64 -5.15 2.64
CA ALA A 11 -2.30 -3.84 2.07
C ALA A 11 -3.19 -2.72 2.61
N ALA A 12 -4.50 -2.91 2.54
CA ALA A 12 -5.48 -1.91 2.98
C ALA A 12 -5.39 -1.64 4.49
N GLY A 13 -5.29 -2.69 5.29
CA GLY A 13 -5.19 -2.56 6.75
C GLY A 13 -3.91 -1.88 7.20
N MET A 14 -2.78 -2.21 6.61
CA MET A 14 -1.51 -1.56 6.93
C MET A 14 -1.53 -0.07 6.56
N MET A 15 -2.05 0.28 5.39
CA MET A 15 -2.20 1.68 4.98
C MET A 15 -3.18 2.44 5.87
N ALA A 16 -4.29 1.82 6.24
CA ALA A 16 -5.25 2.42 7.17
C ALA A 16 -4.63 2.68 8.55
N ALA A 17 -3.87 1.73 9.08
CA ALA A 17 -3.19 1.87 10.36
C ALA A 17 -2.13 2.99 10.34
N ILE A 18 -1.32 3.05 9.30
CA ILE A 18 -0.33 4.12 9.11
C ILE A 18 -1.00 5.49 9.06
N THR A 19 -2.07 5.60 8.28
CA THR A 19 -2.80 6.86 8.13
C THR A 19 -3.48 7.28 9.43
N ALA A 20 -4.12 6.36 10.12
CA ALA A 20 -4.77 6.63 11.40
C ALA A 20 -3.79 7.07 12.49
N ALA A 21 -2.62 6.45 12.54
CA ALA A 21 -1.57 6.80 13.51
C ALA A 21 -0.99 8.20 13.29
N GLY A 22 -0.98 8.68 12.04
CA GLY A 22 -0.52 10.04 11.69
C GLY A 22 -1.32 11.16 12.34
N ASN A 23 -2.52 10.87 12.86
CA ASN A 23 -3.39 11.84 13.53
C ASN A 23 -3.28 11.79 15.08
N ASN A 24 -2.14 11.34 15.59
CA ASN A 24 -1.88 11.21 17.04
C ASN A 24 -2.91 10.31 17.75
N ASN A 25 -3.31 9.23 17.13
CA ASN A 25 -4.19 8.22 17.69
C ASN A 25 -3.39 7.00 18.16
N LYS A 26 -3.92 6.30 19.17
CA LYS A 26 -3.43 4.98 19.52
C LYS A 26 -4.05 3.96 18.57
N VAL A 27 -3.22 3.33 17.74
CA VAL A 27 -3.68 2.38 16.71
C VAL A 27 -3.20 0.98 17.05
N VAL A 28 -4.14 0.02 16.99
CA VAL A 28 -3.87 -1.40 17.13
C VAL A 28 -4.31 -2.11 15.86
N LEU A 29 -3.41 -2.83 15.22
CA LEU A 29 -3.71 -3.66 14.04
C LEU A 29 -3.77 -5.12 14.47
N VAL A 30 -4.88 -5.78 14.14
CA VAL A 30 -5.11 -7.19 14.47
C VAL A 30 -5.09 -8.01 13.19
N GLU A 31 -4.19 -8.98 13.11
CA GLU A 31 -4.06 -9.91 11.99
C GLU A 31 -4.18 -11.36 12.48
N LYS A 32 -5.03 -12.15 11.84
CA LYS A 32 -5.26 -13.55 12.22
C LYS A 32 -4.10 -14.50 11.86
N ASN A 33 -3.31 -14.13 10.83
CA ASN A 33 -2.18 -14.93 10.37
C ASN A 33 -0.90 -14.53 11.11
N GLU A 34 0.09 -15.41 11.10
CA GLU A 34 1.39 -15.14 11.74
C GLU A 34 2.15 -13.99 11.10
N LYS A 35 1.94 -13.76 9.80
CA LYS A 35 2.64 -12.73 9.02
C LYS A 35 1.68 -11.72 8.42
N LEU A 36 2.12 -10.46 8.42
CA LEU A 36 1.44 -9.38 7.69
C LEU A 36 1.65 -9.53 6.18
N GLY A 37 0.71 -8.99 5.41
CA GLY A 37 0.87 -8.85 3.96
C GLY A 37 0.89 -10.17 3.19
N LYS A 38 0.22 -11.19 3.66
CA LYS A 38 0.25 -12.53 3.06
C LYS A 38 -0.14 -12.52 1.57
N LYS A 39 -1.17 -11.74 1.21
CA LYS A 39 -1.57 -11.60 -0.19
C LYS A 39 -0.58 -10.75 -0.99
N ILE A 40 -0.02 -9.69 -0.41
CA ILE A 40 1.03 -8.89 -1.06
C ILE A 40 2.20 -9.77 -1.45
N PHE A 41 2.59 -10.68 -0.58
CA PHE A 41 3.74 -11.56 -0.76
C PHE A 41 3.67 -12.36 -2.06
N ILE A 42 2.47 -12.80 -2.48
CA ILE A 42 2.26 -13.61 -3.68
C ILE A 42 1.94 -12.80 -4.93
N THR A 43 1.68 -11.50 -4.82
CA THR A 43 1.33 -10.67 -5.97
C THR A 43 2.51 -10.49 -6.93
N GLY A 44 2.20 -10.27 -8.20
CA GLY A 44 3.22 -10.08 -9.23
C GLY A 44 4.22 -11.23 -9.30
N LYS A 45 3.78 -12.45 -9.03
CA LYS A 45 4.64 -13.65 -8.95
C LYS A 45 5.78 -13.51 -7.92
N GLY A 46 5.49 -12.90 -6.78
CA GLY A 46 6.45 -12.66 -5.71
C GLY A 46 7.25 -11.37 -5.83
N ARG A 47 7.01 -10.60 -6.88
CA ARG A 47 7.70 -9.32 -7.13
C ARG A 47 6.95 -8.10 -6.60
N CYS A 48 5.65 -8.21 -6.39
CA CYS A 48 4.71 -7.15 -6.00
C CYS A 48 4.63 -5.99 -7.02
N ASN A 49 3.76 -6.13 -8.01
CA ASN A 49 3.35 -4.99 -8.84
C ASN A 49 2.43 -4.10 -7.99
N PHE A 50 2.98 -3.12 -7.27
CA PHE A 50 2.22 -2.39 -6.25
C PHE A 50 1.43 -1.20 -6.80
N THR A 51 1.78 -0.68 -7.97
CA THR A 51 1.02 0.37 -8.66
C THR A 51 1.34 0.40 -10.15
N ASN A 52 0.76 1.37 -10.85
CA ASN A 52 0.98 1.62 -12.27
C ASN A 52 1.35 3.09 -12.46
N ALA A 53 2.31 3.38 -13.33
CA ALA A 53 2.79 4.72 -13.61
C ALA A 53 2.03 5.43 -14.75
N GLY A 54 0.94 4.86 -15.24
CA GLY A 54 0.06 5.48 -16.22
C GLY A 54 -0.66 6.72 -15.68
N ASP A 55 -1.30 7.47 -16.54
CA ASP A 55 -2.10 8.63 -16.12
C ASP A 55 -3.44 8.22 -15.49
N SER A 56 -4.22 9.21 -15.05
CA SER A 56 -5.50 8.94 -14.38
C SER A 56 -6.52 8.29 -15.32
N ASP A 57 -6.50 8.60 -16.59
CA ASP A 57 -7.38 7.99 -17.58
C ASP A 57 -7.01 6.53 -17.82
N ASP A 58 -5.73 6.21 -17.89
CA ASP A 58 -5.25 4.83 -17.97
C ASP A 58 -5.73 4.00 -16.79
N LEU A 59 -5.61 4.55 -15.58
CA LEU A 59 -6.07 3.87 -14.38
C LEU A 59 -7.58 3.66 -14.38
N MET A 60 -8.34 4.69 -14.67
CA MET A 60 -9.80 4.61 -14.68
C MET A 60 -10.31 3.63 -15.74
N ASN A 61 -9.69 3.62 -16.92
CA ASN A 61 -10.06 2.71 -17.99
C ASN A 61 -9.68 1.26 -17.73
N SER A 62 -8.72 1.02 -16.83
CA SER A 62 -8.32 -0.33 -16.41
C SER A 62 -9.25 -0.96 -15.38
N ILE A 63 -10.15 -0.19 -14.78
CA ILE A 63 -11.12 -0.70 -13.81
C ILE A 63 -12.29 -1.33 -14.55
N VAL A 64 -12.47 -2.63 -14.36
CA VAL A 64 -13.41 -3.45 -15.12
C VAL A 64 -14.88 -3.14 -14.78
N THR A 65 -15.17 -2.92 -13.49
CA THR A 65 -16.56 -2.76 -13.00
C THR A 65 -16.61 -1.64 -11.96
N ASN A 66 -17.68 -0.81 -12.02
CA ASN A 66 -17.93 0.25 -11.03
C ASN A 66 -16.78 1.24 -10.85
N LYS A 67 -16.13 1.63 -11.94
CA LYS A 67 -14.97 2.55 -11.87
C LYS A 67 -15.28 3.87 -11.16
N LYS A 68 -16.52 4.37 -11.23
CA LYS A 68 -16.93 5.59 -10.53
C LYS A 68 -16.80 5.49 -9.02
N PHE A 69 -16.92 4.29 -8.44
CA PHE A 69 -16.70 4.04 -7.03
C PHE A 69 -15.28 4.40 -6.58
N MET A 70 -14.29 4.21 -7.44
CA MET A 70 -12.89 4.49 -7.15
C MET A 70 -12.49 5.96 -7.36
N TYR A 71 -13.36 6.77 -7.93
CA TYR A 71 -13.03 8.14 -8.33
C TYR A 71 -12.52 8.99 -7.16
N SER A 72 -13.25 9.00 -6.06
CA SER A 72 -12.86 9.77 -4.86
C SER A 72 -11.56 9.26 -4.24
N SER A 73 -11.39 7.95 -4.16
CA SER A 73 -10.18 7.35 -3.59
C SER A 73 -8.94 7.68 -4.41
N LEU A 74 -9.02 7.57 -5.74
CA LEU A 74 -7.91 7.87 -6.64
C LEU A 74 -7.58 9.37 -6.69
N ASN A 75 -8.58 10.24 -6.48
CA ASN A 75 -8.32 11.68 -6.34
C ASN A 75 -7.59 12.04 -5.05
N LYS A 76 -7.88 11.32 -3.96
CA LYS A 76 -7.26 11.59 -2.65
C LYS A 76 -5.89 10.93 -2.50
N PHE A 77 -5.72 9.79 -3.12
CA PHE A 77 -4.47 9.03 -3.09
C PHE A 77 -4.29 8.34 -4.45
N SER A 78 -3.58 9.03 -5.33
CA SER A 78 -3.35 8.57 -6.69
C SER A 78 -2.24 7.50 -6.75
N ASN A 79 -2.06 6.93 -7.93
CA ASN A 79 -0.91 6.05 -8.21
C ASN A 79 0.44 6.76 -8.02
N TYR A 80 0.53 8.03 -8.39
CA TYR A 80 1.73 8.84 -8.15
C TYR A 80 1.96 9.10 -6.66
N ASP A 81 0.88 9.31 -5.89
CA ASP A 81 0.96 9.41 -4.43
C ASP A 81 1.45 8.10 -3.82
N ALA A 82 1.03 6.96 -4.33
CA ALA A 82 1.54 5.66 -3.90
C ALA A 82 3.05 5.51 -4.17
N MET A 83 3.50 5.91 -5.37
CA MET A 83 4.93 5.91 -5.70
C MET A 83 5.71 6.82 -4.75
N GLY A 84 5.25 8.04 -4.51
CA GLY A 84 5.85 8.98 -3.57
C GLY A 84 5.89 8.44 -2.15
N PHE A 85 4.81 7.84 -1.69
CA PHE A 85 4.72 7.22 -0.36
C PHE A 85 5.80 6.16 -0.15
N PHE A 86 5.91 5.20 -1.06
CA PHE A 86 6.93 4.15 -0.95
C PHE A 86 8.35 4.69 -1.13
N GLY A 87 8.53 5.69 -2.00
CA GLY A 87 9.81 6.38 -2.16
C GLY A 87 10.28 7.05 -0.86
N GLU A 88 9.39 7.73 -0.15
CA GLU A 88 9.66 8.33 1.15
C GLU A 88 10.00 7.29 2.23
N LEU A 89 9.46 6.09 2.12
CA LEU A 89 9.82 4.96 3.00
C LEU A 89 11.19 4.35 2.66
N GLY A 90 11.85 4.83 1.63
CA GLY A 90 13.14 4.30 1.19
C GLY A 90 13.06 3.07 0.30
N LEU A 91 11.89 2.78 -0.25
CA LEU A 91 11.74 1.69 -1.21
C LEU A 91 12.15 2.16 -2.60
N ASP A 92 13.23 1.59 -3.13
CA ASP A 92 13.59 1.77 -4.52
C ASP A 92 12.63 0.97 -5.42
N PHE A 93 12.16 1.62 -6.48
CA PHE A 93 11.25 0.96 -7.42
C PHE A 93 11.62 1.28 -8.86
N LYS A 94 11.08 0.49 -9.77
CA LYS A 94 11.28 0.60 -11.22
C LYS A 94 9.96 0.49 -11.96
N VAL A 95 9.90 1.10 -13.13
CA VAL A 95 8.76 1.00 -14.06
C VAL A 95 9.14 0.06 -15.20
N GLU A 96 8.32 -0.95 -15.41
CA GLU A 96 8.49 -1.92 -16.49
C GLU A 96 7.41 -1.76 -17.55
N ARG A 97 7.46 -2.60 -18.58
CA ARG A 97 6.51 -2.62 -19.69
C ARG A 97 5.06 -2.53 -19.18
N GLY A 98 4.24 -1.72 -19.83
CA GLY A 98 2.85 -1.47 -19.43
C GLY A 98 2.74 -0.55 -18.21
N ASN A 99 3.76 0.25 -17.93
CA ASN A 99 3.82 1.15 -16.77
C ASN A 99 3.69 0.43 -15.41
N ARG A 100 3.99 -0.85 -15.36
CA ARG A 100 3.94 -1.64 -14.13
C ARG A 100 5.08 -1.24 -13.19
N VAL A 101 4.76 -0.99 -11.94
CA VAL A 101 5.74 -0.56 -10.94
C VAL A 101 6.03 -1.69 -9.95
N PHE A 102 7.31 -2.04 -9.85
CA PHE A 102 7.80 -3.08 -8.95
C PHE A 102 8.91 -2.53 -8.05
N PRO A 103 9.13 -3.10 -6.87
CA PRO A 103 10.36 -2.81 -6.15
C PRO A 103 11.57 -3.22 -6.99
N THR A 104 12.65 -2.43 -6.94
CA THR A 104 13.88 -2.70 -7.73
C THR A 104 14.47 -4.07 -7.42
N SER A 105 14.32 -4.52 -6.17
CA SER A 105 14.77 -5.84 -5.72
C SER A 105 14.02 -7.01 -6.32
N ASP A 106 12.84 -6.79 -6.92
CA ASP A 106 11.90 -7.84 -7.34
C ASP A 106 11.40 -8.74 -6.20
N HIS A 107 11.46 -8.25 -4.96
CA HIS A 107 10.99 -8.98 -3.78
C HIS A 107 9.81 -8.28 -3.11
N SER A 108 8.64 -8.93 -3.13
CA SER A 108 7.43 -8.45 -2.44
C SER A 108 7.65 -8.24 -0.94
N SER A 109 8.57 -9.00 -0.34
CA SER A 109 8.95 -8.84 1.07
C SER A 109 9.49 -7.46 1.40
N ASP A 110 10.12 -6.78 0.47
CA ASP A 110 10.63 -5.42 0.69
C ASP A 110 9.49 -4.40 0.79
N VAL A 111 8.42 -4.58 0.02
CA VAL A 111 7.21 -3.75 0.14
C VAL A 111 6.54 -3.95 1.50
N ILE A 112 6.39 -5.20 1.92
CA ILE A 112 5.82 -5.54 3.23
C ILE A 112 6.68 -4.99 4.37
N SER A 113 8.00 -5.13 4.27
CA SER A 113 8.94 -4.62 5.28
C SER A 113 8.89 -3.10 5.39
N ALA A 114 8.76 -2.39 4.28
CA ALA A 114 8.61 -0.93 4.27
C ALA A 114 7.35 -0.51 5.04
N LEU A 115 6.21 -1.14 4.77
CA LEU A 115 4.95 -0.87 5.46
C LEU A 115 5.04 -1.21 6.96
N ASN A 116 5.60 -2.35 7.29
CA ASN A 116 5.75 -2.78 8.69
C ASN A 116 6.67 -1.84 9.48
N ARG A 117 7.77 -1.43 8.89
CA ARG A 117 8.69 -0.45 9.50
C ARG A 117 7.99 0.87 9.76
N GLU A 118 7.20 1.36 8.82
CA GLU A 118 6.46 2.62 8.98
C GLU A 118 5.40 2.51 10.07
N MET A 119 4.67 1.40 10.14
CA MET A 119 3.73 1.16 11.24
C MET A 119 4.43 1.23 12.60
N LYS A 120 5.57 0.57 12.74
CA LYS A 120 6.38 0.58 13.97
C LYS A 120 6.86 1.99 14.31
N ASN A 121 7.36 2.74 13.33
CA ASN A 121 7.82 4.12 13.51
C ASN A 121 6.69 5.03 14.01
N ARG A 122 5.46 4.74 13.63
CA ARG A 122 4.27 5.50 14.07
C ARG A 122 3.62 4.95 15.34
N GLY A 123 4.21 3.94 15.95
CA GLY A 123 3.69 3.36 17.19
C GLY A 123 2.43 2.52 17.04
N VAL A 124 2.20 1.92 15.87
CA VAL A 124 1.10 0.95 15.68
C VAL A 124 1.45 -0.35 16.41
N GLU A 125 0.52 -0.82 17.25
CA GLU A 125 0.61 -2.07 18.02
C GLU A 125 -0.04 -3.25 17.26
#